data_2755c64877802fb1d1f20c71f008bb0f
#
_entry.id   2755c64877802fb1d1f20c71f008bb0f
#
_cell.length_a   1.000
_cell.length_b   1.000
_cell.length_c   1.000
_cell.angle_alpha   90.00
_cell.angle_beta   90.00
_cell.angle_gamma   90.00
#
_symmetry.space_group_name_H-M   'P 1'
#
loop_
_entity.id
_entity.type
_entity.pdbx_description
1 polymer ?
#
loop_
_entity_poly.entity_id
_entity_poly.type
_entity_poly.pdbx_seq_one_letter_code
_entity_poly.pdbx_strand_id
1 'polypeptide(L)'
;METLLQDMRYAARTLLKSPGFTVVAVLTLGLGIGAVTTMFSVVNGVLLKPLAYQQSERLVQVAGMSPGVGAGGDQLSFPNFRDVRAEARSFAQLGAFRYWLFNLSGQDGPEAVLGVFAGDGVFTALRVRPAIGALLVS
;
A
#
# COMPACT_ATOMS: atom_id res chain seq x y z
N MET A 1 1.56 -46.66 -10.47
CA MET A 1 0.53 -45.64 -10.75
C MET A 1 -0.91 -46.13 -10.55
N GLU A 2 -1.16 -47.42 -10.72
CA GLU A 2 -2.50 -48.01 -10.54
C GLU A 2 -3.00 -47.97 -9.09
N THR A 3 -2.12 -48.14 -8.10
CA THR A 3 -2.45 -48.08 -6.68
C THR A 3 -2.99 -46.73 -6.23
N LEU A 4 -2.41 -45.61 -6.68
CA LEU A 4 -2.86 -44.24 -6.32
C LEU A 4 -4.28 -43.97 -6.84
N LEU A 5 -4.61 -44.41 -8.06
CA LEU A 5 -5.95 -44.26 -8.64
C LEU A 5 -6.99 -45.12 -7.90
N GLN A 6 -6.61 -46.33 -7.47
CA GLN A 6 -7.47 -47.19 -6.66
C GLN A 6 -7.70 -46.58 -5.28
N ASP A 7 -6.69 -46.07 -4.62
CA ASP A 7 -6.78 -45.44 -3.30
C ASP A 7 -7.64 -44.18 -3.35
N MET A 8 -7.50 -43.33 -4.38
CA MET A 8 -8.36 -42.16 -4.57
C MET A 8 -9.84 -42.56 -4.77
N ARG A 9 -10.08 -43.63 -5.52
CA ARG A 9 -11.45 -44.11 -5.76
C ARG A 9 -12.08 -44.72 -4.52
N TYR A 10 -11.28 -45.39 -3.71
CA TYR A 10 -11.71 -45.92 -2.41
C TYR A 10 -11.98 -44.78 -1.41
N ALA A 11 -11.09 -43.79 -1.31
CA ALA A 11 -11.30 -42.63 -0.45
C ALA A 11 -12.57 -41.86 -0.83
N ALA A 12 -12.80 -41.59 -2.12
CA ALA A 12 -14.00 -40.93 -2.59
C ALA A 12 -15.28 -41.68 -2.22
N ARG A 13 -15.28 -43.03 -2.35
CA ARG A 13 -16.43 -43.85 -1.95
C ARG A 13 -16.67 -43.84 -0.45
N THR A 14 -15.62 -43.79 0.35
CA THR A 14 -15.71 -43.74 1.81
C THR A 14 -16.29 -42.40 2.27
N LEU A 15 -15.85 -41.30 1.67
CA LEU A 15 -16.38 -39.95 1.92
C LEU A 15 -17.86 -39.84 1.55
N LEU A 16 -18.29 -40.46 0.45
CA LEU A 16 -19.70 -40.47 0.03
C LEU A 16 -20.60 -41.30 0.95
N LYS A 17 -20.05 -42.31 1.67
CA LYS A 17 -20.79 -43.11 2.65
C LYS A 17 -21.01 -42.42 3.99
N SER A 18 -20.23 -41.35 4.29
CA SER A 18 -20.34 -40.57 5.53
C SER A 18 -20.54 -39.09 5.23
N PRO A 19 -21.72 -38.66 4.72
CA PRO A 19 -21.93 -37.31 4.22
C PRO A 19 -21.78 -36.24 5.32
N GLY A 20 -22.21 -36.53 6.55
CA GLY A 20 -22.04 -35.58 7.66
C GLY A 20 -20.59 -35.28 8.00
N PHE A 21 -19.73 -36.29 8.07
CA PHE A 21 -18.30 -36.09 8.28
C PHE A 21 -17.68 -35.33 7.12
N THR A 22 -18.04 -35.67 5.90
CA THR A 22 -17.50 -35.02 4.67
C THR A 22 -17.84 -33.53 4.62
N VAL A 23 -19.10 -33.18 4.95
CA VAL A 23 -19.51 -31.76 4.99
C VAL A 23 -18.72 -30.98 6.04
N VAL A 24 -18.60 -31.53 7.26
CA VAL A 24 -17.83 -30.86 8.33
C VAL A 24 -16.36 -30.71 7.92
N ALA A 25 -15.74 -31.75 7.38
CA ALA A 25 -14.35 -31.72 6.94
C ALA A 25 -14.13 -30.67 5.82
N VAL A 26 -15.01 -30.65 4.82
CA VAL A 26 -14.91 -29.67 3.71
C VAL A 26 -15.11 -28.25 4.20
N LEU A 27 -16.07 -28.00 5.08
CA LEU A 27 -16.31 -26.69 5.65
C LEU A 27 -15.10 -26.21 6.48
N THR A 28 -14.55 -27.08 7.32
CA THR A 28 -13.37 -26.76 8.15
C THR A 28 -12.15 -26.43 7.29
N LEU A 29 -11.87 -27.26 6.28
CA LEU A 29 -10.77 -27.02 5.35
C LEU A 29 -11.01 -25.75 4.52
N GLY A 30 -12.23 -25.57 4.03
CA GLY A 30 -12.60 -24.39 3.24
C GLY A 30 -12.44 -23.08 4.02
N LEU A 31 -12.90 -23.07 5.29
CA LEU A 31 -12.71 -21.91 6.17
C LEU A 31 -11.23 -21.67 6.47
N GLY A 32 -10.48 -22.72 6.77
CA GLY A 32 -9.04 -22.61 7.05
C GLY A 32 -8.26 -22.06 5.86
N ILE A 33 -8.45 -22.63 4.68
CA ILE A 33 -7.80 -22.19 3.45
C ILE A 33 -8.25 -20.76 3.08
N GLY A 34 -9.56 -20.49 3.19
CA GLY A 34 -10.12 -19.18 2.89
C GLY A 34 -9.54 -18.08 3.78
N ALA A 35 -9.44 -18.32 5.08
CA ALA A 35 -8.87 -17.37 6.03
C ALA A 35 -7.38 -17.08 5.73
N VAL A 36 -6.57 -18.12 5.52
CA VAL A 36 -5.15 -17.98 5.19
C VAL A 36 -4.96 -17.25 3.86
N THR A 37 -5.73 -17.61 2.85
CA THR A 37 -5.65 -16.97 1.52
C THR A 37 -6.03 -15.48 1.58
N THR A 38 -7.08 -15.16 2.33
CA THR A 38 -7.51 -13.76 2.52
C THR A 38 -6.43 -12.96 3.23
N MET A 39 -5.88 -13.47 4.32
CA MET A 39 -4.80 -12.81 5.05
C MET A 39 -3.56 -12.60 4.18
N PHE A 40 -3.16 -13.62 3.43
CA PHE A 40 -2.03 -13.52 2.51
C PHE A 40 -2.29 -12.50 1.39
N SER A 41 -3.50 -12.45 0.85
CA SER A 41 -3.88 -11.49 -0.19
C SER A 41 -3.77 -10.04 0.30
N VAL A 42 -4.22 -9.77 1.54
CA VAL A 42 -4.09 -8.44 2.17
C VAL A 42 -2.62 -8.09 2.40
N VAL A 43 -1.85 -8.99 2.99
CA VAL A 43 -0.42 -8.78 3.23
C VAL A 43 0.32 -8.54 1.91
N ASN A 44 0.06 -9.37 0.91
CA ASN A 44 0.67 -9.21 -0.41
C ASN A 44 0.28 -7.90 -1.09
N GLY A 45 -0.99 -7.50 -1.02
CA GLY A 45 -1.50 -6.28 -1.64
C GLY A 45 -1.02 -4.99 -0.98
N VAL A 46 -0.80 -5.01 0.33
CA VAL A 46 -0.48 -3.80 1.11
C VAL A 46 1.01 -3.70 1.44
N LEU A 47 1.66 -4.81 1.84
CA LEU A 47 3.06 -4.77 2.28
C LEU A 47 4.06 -5.20 1.21
N LEU A 48 3.71 -6.21 0.40
CA LEU A 48 4.68 -6.81 -0.53
C LEU A 48 4.61 -6.22 -1.93
N LYS A 49 3.46 -5.66 -2.32
CA LYS A 49 3.33 -5.04 -3.64
C LYS A 49 4.04 -3.69 -3.65
N PRO A 50 5.06 -3.50 -4.49
CA PRO A 50 5.74 -2.21 -4.58
C PRO A 50 4.75 -1.14 -5.04
N LEU A 51 4.99 0.09 -4.59
CA LEU A 51 4.23 1.25 -5.05
C LEU A 51 4.25 1.33 -6.59
N ALA A 52 3.17 1.78 -7.18
CA ALA A 52 3.00 1.85 -8.64
C ALA A 52 3.83 2.98 -9.30
N TYR A 53 4.95 3.38 -8.68
CA TYR A 53 5.87 4.39 -9.20
C TYR A 53 7.11 3.75 -9.79
N GLN A 54 7.68 4.41 -10.79
CA GLN A 54 8.96 3.97 -11.36
C GLN A 54 10.07 4.05 -10.31
N GLN A 55 10.79 2.94 -10.10
CA GLN A 55 11.86 2.84 -9.10
C GLN A 55 11.39 3.14 -7.66
N SER A 56 10.22 2.62 -7.29
CA SER A 56 9.63 2.82 -5.95
C SER A 56 10.57 2.40 -4.81
N GLU A 57 11.46 1.44 -5.06
CA GLU A 57 12.48 0.97 -4.11
C GLU A 57 13.55 2.03 -3.79
N ARG A 58 13.66 3.06 -4.59
CA ARG A 58 14.57 4.19 -4.38
C ARG A 58 13.92 5.43 -3.77
N LEU A 59 12.61 5.37 -3.58
CA LEU A 59 11.87 6.45 -2.94
C LEU A 59 11.99 6.33 -1.42
N VAL A 60 12.39 7.43 -0.79
CA VAL A 60 12.49 7.54 0.67
C VAL A 60 11.73 8.77 1.14
N GLN A 61 11.07 8.65 2.27
CA GLN A 61 10.48 9.80 2.96
C GLN A 61 11.44 10.28 4.04
N VAL A 62 11.79 11.55 3.99
CA VAL A 62 12.58 12.22 5.02
C VAL A 62 11.62 12.96 5.94
N ALA A 63 11.69 12.68 7.24
CA ALA A 63 10.90 13.34 8.26
C ALA A 63 11.81 13.87 9.37
N GLY A 64 11.38 14.92 10.05
CA GLY A 64 12.06 15.40 11.25
C GLY A 64 11.89 14.41 12.41
N MET A 65 12.80 14.40 13.34
CA MET A 65 12.67 13.65 14.58
C MET A 65 12.68 14.62 15.75
N SER A 66 11.57 14.71 16.47
CA SER A 66 11.47 15.48 17.71
C SER A 66 11.49 14.56 18.92
N PRO A 67 12.19 14.91 20.00
CA PRO A 67 12.15 14.14 21.24
C PRO A 67 10.71 13.99 21.74
N GLY A 68 10.24 12.73 21.91
CA GLY A 68 8.90 12.43 22.38
C GLY A 68 7.83 12.17 21.30
N VAL A 69 8.14 12.35 20.04
CA VAL A 69 7.30 11.94 18.91
C VAL A 69 7.80 10.59 18.41
N GLY A 70 6.91 9.59 18.39
CA GLY A 70 7.27 8.23 17.94
C GLY A 70 7.67 8.17 16.47
N ALA A 71 7.92 6.96 15.96
CA ALA A 71 8.46 6.68 14.63
C ALA A 71 7.67 7.24 13.41
N GLY A 72 6.60 7.99 13.62
CA GLY A 72 5.86 8.71 12.58
C GLY A 72 6.49 10.02 12.09
N GLY A 73 7.57 10.46 12.77
CA GLY A 73 8.33 11.65 12.41
C GLY A 73 7.54 12.96 12.53
N ASP A 74 8.22 14.03 12.95
CA ASP A 74 7.67 15.38 12.87
C ASP A 74 7.77 15.90 11.42
N GLN A 75 6.91 16.84 11.07
CA GLN A 75 7.01 17.47 9.76
C GLN A 75 8.28 18.31 9.70
N LEU A 76 9.03 18.13 8.63
CA LEU A 76 10.21 18.97 8.40
C LEU A 76 9.74 20.41 8.11
N SER A 77 10.28 21.40 8.82
CA SER A 77 9.97 22.79 8.54
C SER A 77 10.51 23.20 7.16
N PHE A 78 9.88 24.20 6.53
CA PHE A 78 10.31 24.63 5.20
C PHE A 78 11.78 25.17 5.18
N PRO A 79 12.27 25.90 6.19
CA PRO A 79 13.69 26.25 6.27
C PRO A 79 14.59 25.01 6.28
N ASN A 80 14.30 24.03 7.15
CA ASN A 80 15.09 22.79 7.23
C ASN A 80 15.06 22.01 5.91
N PHE A 81 13.93 21.98 5.23
CA PHE A 81 13.85 21.38 3.88
C PHE A 81 14.78 22.07 2.89
N ARG A 82 14.85 23.42 2.90
CA ARG A 82 15.76 24.17 2.04
C ARG A 82 17.23 23.85 2.32
N ASP A 83 17.59 23.75 3.60
CA ASP A 83 18.95 23.46 4.01
C ASP A 83 19.33 22.03 3.58
N VAL A 84 18.45 21.05 3.82
CA VAL A 84 18.65 19.67 3.35
C VAL A 84 18.76 19.63 1.82
N ARG A 85 17.93 20.38 1.08
CA ARG A 85 17.98 20.44 -0.38
C ARG A 85 19.30 21.06 -0.88
N ALA A 86 19.83 22.02 -0.17
CA ALA A 86 21.08 22.71 -0.55
C ALA A 86 22.33 21.87 -0.25
N GLU A 87 22.33 21.13 0.84
CA GLU A 87 23.53 20.44 1.36
C GLU A 87 23.58 18.96 0.99
N ALA A 88 22.42 18.29 0.88
CA ALA A 88 22.36 16.86 0.65
C ALA A 88 22.70 16.48 -0.80
N ARG A 89 23.81 15.76 -0.96
CA ARG A 89 24.30 15.27 -2.27
C ARG A 89 23.87 13.83 -2.58
N SER A 90 23.26 13.17 -1.60
CA SER A 90 22.86 11.76 -1.73
C SER A 90 21.53 11.55 -2.45
N PHE A 91 20.72 12.62 -2.58
CA PHE A 91 19.42 12.54 -3.24
C PHE A 91 19.51 13.05 -4.68
N ALA A 92 18.98 12.27 -5.61
CA ALA A 92 18.87 12.68 -7.01
C ALA A 92 17.82 13.78 -7.21
N GLN A 93 16.73 13.70 -6.42
CA GLN A 93 15.62 14.67 -6.42
C GLN A 93 15.02 14.76 -5.03
N LEU A 94 14.61 15.95 -4.63
CA LEU A 94 13.90 16.21 -3.39
C LEU A 94 12.64 17.03 -3.68
N GLY A 95 11.50 16.56 -3.16
CA GLY A 95 10.24 17.27 -3.21
C GLY A 95 9.59 17.34 -1.84
N ALA A 96 9.02 18.48 -1.49
CA ALA A 96 8.29 18.67 -0.25
C ALA A 96 6.80 18.45 -0.49
N PHE A 97 6.14 17.74 0.42
CA PHE A 97 4.69 17.62 0.44
C PHE A 97 4.15 17.69 1.86
N ARG A 98 2.88 18.11 1.99
CA ARG A 98 2.19 18.19 3.28
C ARG A 98 0.73 17.85 3.11
N TYR A 99 0.22 16.99 3.96
CA TYR A 99 -1.22 16.73 4.06
C TYR A 99 -1.93 17.91 4.71
N TRP A 100 -3.11 18.22 4.19
CA TRP A 100 -3.95 19.30 4.73
C TRP A 100 -5.42 18.97 4.54
N LEU A 101 -6.23 19.36 5.49
CA LEU A 101 -7.67 19.26 5.39
C LEU A 101 -8.20 20.55 4.74
N PHE A 102 -8.73 20.42 3.53
CA PHE A 102 -9.33 21.51 2.80
C PHE A 102 -10.83 21.53 3.02
N ASN A 103 -11.41 22.71 3.20
CA ASN A 103 -12.85 22.89 3.18
C ASN A 103 -13.26 23.37 1.79
N LEU A 104 -13.91 22.50 1.04
CA LEU A 104 -14.48 22.83 -0.26
C LEU A 104 -15.90 23.38 -0.03
N SER A 105 -16.15 24.59 -0.53
CA SER A 105 -17.48 25.19 -0.50
C SER A 105 -18.15 24.94 -1.85
N GLY A 106 -19.07 23.98 -1.89
CA GLY A 106 -19.88 23.64 -3.06
C GLY A 106 -21.33 24.08 -2.92
N GLN A 107 -22.16 23.79 -3.92
CA GLN A 107 -23.60 24.08 -3.90
C GLN A 107 -24.34 23.25 -2.85
N ASP A 108 -23.82 22.08 -2.49
CA ASP A 108 -24.42 21.16 -1.51
C ASP A 108 -23.93 21.41 -0.05
N GLY A 109 -23.15 22.46 0.17
CA GLY A 109 -22.58 22.83 1.48
C GLY A 109 -21.08 22.62 1.58
N PRO A 110 -20.48 22.95 2.74
CA PRO A 110 -19.04 22.77 2.96
C PRO A 110 -18.70 21.29 3.18
N GLU A 111 -17.72 20.79 2.42
CA GLU A 111 -17.17 19.44 2.54
C GLU A 111 -15.69 19.51 2.94
N ALA A 112 -15.30 18.71 3.95
CA ALA A 112 -13.91 18.59 4.36
C ALA A 112 -13.23 17.48 3.56
N VAL A 113 -12.22 17.84 2.78
CA VAL A 113 -11.47 16.91 1.91
C VAL A 113 -10.00 16.88 2.31
N LEU A 114 -9.47 15.69 2.55
CA LEU A 114 -8.04 15.52 2.76
C LEU A 114 -7.31 15.68 1.42
N GLY A 115 -6.43 16.65 1.36
CA GLY A 115 -5.60 16.90 0.19
C GLY A 115 -4.12 17.02 0.51
N VAL A 116 -3.32 17.30 -0.49
CA VAL A 116 -1.87 17.41 -0.37
C VAL A 116 -1.39 18.69 -1.02
N PHE A 117 -0.64 19.49 -0.29
CA PHE A 117 0.23 20.48 -0.90
C PHE A 117 1.48 19.76 -1.39
N ALA A 118 1.74 19.80 -2.69
CA ALA A 118 2.90 19.20 -3.30
C ALA A 118 3.72 20.26 -4.04
N GLY A 119 5.00 20.35 -3.74
CA GLY A 119 5.93 21.17 -4.51
C GLY A 119 6.32 20.50 -5.83
N ASP A 120 6.92 21.26 -6.72
CA ASP A 120 7.39 20.85 -8.05
C ASP A 120 8.25 19.58 -8.04
N GLY A 121 9.19 19.50 -7.09
CA GLY A 121 10.10 18.36 -6.95
C GLY A 121 9.43 17.03 -6.62
N VAL A 122 8.18 17.03 -6.10
CA VAL A 122 7.45 15.78 -5.79
C VAL A 122 7.16 14.99 -7.05
N PHE A 123 6.59 15.61 -8.05
CA PHE A 123 6.25 14.95 -9.32
C PHE A 123 7.48 14.47 -10.08
N THR A 124 8.56 15.23 -10.01
CA THR A 124 9.85 14.86 -10.58
C THR A 124 10.47 13.66 -9.85
N ALA A 125 10.43 13.65 -8.51
CA ALA A 125 10.92 12.53 -7.70
C ALA A 125 10.12 11.25 -7.94
N LEU A 126 8.79 11.35 -8.05
CA LEU A 126 7.88 10.24 -8.35
C LEU A 126 7.95 9.79 -9.83
N ARG A 127 8.58 10.58 -10.71
CA ARG A 127 8.66 10.34 -12.17
C ARG A 127 7.29 10.14 -12.82
N VAL A 128 6.29 10.85 -12.33
CA VAL A 128 4.94 10.82 -12.91
C VAL A 128 4.81 11.90 -13.99
N ARG A 129 4.02 11.59 -15.02
CA ARG A 129 3.66 12.54 -16.06
C ARG A 129 2.19 12.90 -15.96
N PRO A 130 1.80 14.14 -16.21
CA PRO A 130 0.40 14.50 -16.21
C PRO A 130 -0.32 13.77 -17.35
N ALA A 131 -1.54 13.30 -17.10
CA ALA A 131 -2.38 12.70 -18.12
C ALA A 131 -2.93 13.79 -19.08
N ILE A 132 -3.20 14.98 -18.55
CA ILE A 132 -3.69 16.15 -19.30
C ILE A 132 -3.03 17.39 -18.69
N GLY A 133 -2.63 18.35 -19.52
CA GLY A 133 -2.01 19.59 -19.07
C GLY A 133 -0.49 19.49 -18.90
N ALA A 134 0.08 20.33 -18.05
CA ALA A 134 1.50 20.41 -17.76
C ALA A 134 1.77 20.33 -16.26
N LEU A 135 2.96 19.85 -15.89
CA LEU A 135 3.45 19.94 -14.52
C LEU A 135 3.75 21.40 -14.16
N LEU A 136 3.52 21.76 -12.91
CA LEU A 136 4.01 23.02 -12.35
C LEU A 136 5.54 22.95 -12.33
N VAL A 137 6.17 23.80 -13.10
CA VAL A 137 7.63 23.99 -13.15
C VAL A 137 7.93 25.37 -12.60
N SER A 138 8.76 25.44 -11.55
CA SER A 138 9.26 26.71 -11.02
C SER A 138 10.62 27.08 -11.63
#